data_1a4096abb5ae961bfe014f757d53f364
#
_entry.id   1a4096abb5ae961bfe014f757d53f364
#
_cell.length_a   1.000
_cell.length_b   1.000
_cell.length_c   1.000
_cell.angle_alpha   90.00
_cell.angle_beta   90.00
_cell.angle_gamma   90.00
#
_symmetry.space_group_name_H-M   'P 1'
#
loop_
_entity.id
_entity.type
_entity.pdbx_description
1 polymer ?
#
loop_
_entity_poly.entity_id
_entity_poly.type
_entity_poly.pdbx_seq_one_letter_code
_entity_poly.pdbx_strand_id
1 'polypeptide(L)'
;KRIGGYSRGMKQRLGIAQALLSQPRLLICDEPTSALDPVGRKEILDILMKIKGTTTVIFSTHILSDVERICDRVAVLHRGGIAVSGTLPEIRALHGRDSLLLEFSGCDDIRTFAANEQIVPLLEHTEMKEREMILHGTDMNRIQHRVIAALAETKICPLKMELMEPTLENLFLEVVK
;
A
#
# COMPACT_ATOMS: atom_id res chain seq x y z
N LYS A 1 6.02 -28.57 26.03
CA LYS A 1 7.12 -28.64 25.04
C LYS A 1 8.23 -27.68 25.49
N ARG A 2 9.51 -28.11 25.48
CA ARG A 2 10.63 -27.20 25.84
C ARG A 2 10.76 -26.09 24.79
N ILE A 3 11.15 -24.86 25.18
CA ILE A 3 11.29 -23.68 24.31
C ILE A 3 12.23 -23.94 23.13
N GLY A 4 13.27 -24.79 23.32
CA GLY A 4 14.16 -25.22 22.24
C GLY A 4 13.46 -25.94 21.09
N GLY A 5 12.32 -26.59 21.33
CA GLY A 5 11.49 -27.25 20.33
C GLY A 5 10.35 -26.40 19.74
N TYR A 6 10.34 -25.08 20.00
CA TYR A 6 9.35 -24.19 19.43
C TYR A 6 9.70 -23.83 17.99
N SER A 7 8.67 -23.72 17.14
CA SER A 7 8.83 -23.14 15.81
C SER A 7 9.22 -21.65 15.92
N ARG A 8 9.71 -21.08 14.84
CA ARG A 8 10.08 -19.64 14.79
C ARG A 8 8.88 -18.77 15.18
N GLY A 9 7.69 -19.05 14.66
CA GLY A 9 6.47 -18.33 15.02
C GLY A 9 6.06 -18.50 16.48
N MET A 10 6.23 -19.69 17.08
CA MET A 10 5.98 -19.90 18.50
C MET A 10 6.95 -19.08 19.38
N LYS A 11 8.22 -18.99 18.99
CA LYS A 11 9.21 -18.16 19.69
C LYS A 11 8.86 -16.68 19.60
N GLN A 12 8.42 -16.23 18.43
CA GLN A 12 7.98 -14.84 18.21
C GLN A 12 6.79 -14.46 19.11
N ARG A 13 5.75 -15.29 19.14
CA ARG A 13 4.58 -15.08 20.01
C ARG A 13 4.97 -15.10 21.49
N LEU A 14 5.86 -16.00 21.89
CA LEU A 14 6.36 -16.04 23.25
C LEU A 14 7.13 -14.77 23.63
N GLY A 15 7.99 -14.25 22.71
CA GLY A 15 8.73 -13.01 22.92
C GLY A 15 7.78 -11.80 23.11
N ILE A 16 6.76 -11.69 22.28
CA ILE A 16 5.75 -10.62 22.43
C ILE A 16 4.99 -10.78 23.75
N ALA A 17 4.55 -12.00 24.08
CA ALA A 17 3.87 -12.26 25.35
C ALA A 17 4.74 -11.89 26.57
N GLN A 18 6.02 -12.23 26.52
CA GLN A 18 6.99 -11.87 27.55
C GLN A 18 7.18 -10.36 27.68
N ALA A 19 7.30 -9.65 26.53
CA ALA A 19 7.45 -8.22 26.52
C ALA A 19 6.22 -7.48 27.08
N LEU A 20 5.03 -8.03 26.88
CA LEU A 20 3.77 -7.46 27.36
C LEU A 20 3.45 -7.79 28.83
N LEU A 21 4.13 -8.75 29.42
CA LEU A 21 3.84 -9.24 30.77
C LEU A 21 3.92 -8.12 31.84
N SER A 22 4.86 -7.19 31.67
CA SER A 22 5.08 -6.05 32.57
C SER A 22 4.21 -4.82 32.26
N GLN A 23 3.27 -4.93 31.32
CA GLN A 23 2.42 -3.82 30.86
C GLN A 23 3.24 -2.56 30.51
N PRO A 24 4.17 -2.64 29.56
CA PRO A 24 5.10 -1.56 29.27
C PRO A 24 4.36 -0.36 28.66
N ARG A 25 4.85 0.84 28.93
CA ARG A 25 4.37 2.07 28.25
C ARG A 25 4.87 2.18 26.81
N LEU A 26 6.00 1.53 26.50
CA LEU A 26 6.63 1.49 25.19
C LEU A 26 7.04 0.05 24.87
N LEU A 27 6.60 -0.44 23.73
CA LEU A 27 6.99 -1.73 23.15
C LEU A 27 7.73 -1.47 21.83
N ILE A 28 8.93 -2.02 21.69
CA ILE A 28 9.72 -1.95 20.45
C ILE A 28 9.86 -3.36 19.90
N CYS A 29 9.44 -3.57 18.65
CA CYS A 29 9.49 -4.85 17.95
C CYS A 29 10.27 -4.73 16.65
N ASP A 30 11.19 -5.65 16.41
CA ASP A 30 11.86 -5.77 15.13
C ASP A 30 11.25 -6.91 14.34
N GLU A 31 10.69 -6.58 13.15
CA GLU A 31 10.04 -7.51 12.23
C GLU A 31 9.05 -8.50 12.91
N PRO A 32 8.04 -8.03 13.67
CA PRO A 32 7.22 -8.90 14.52
C PRO A 32 6.38 -9.93 13.76
N THR A 33 6.20 -9.77 12.47
CA THR A 33 5.33 -10.61 11.62
C THR A 33 6.07 -11.40 10.55
N SER A 34 7.36 -11.12 10.29
CA SER A 34 8.11 -11.65 9.14
C SER A 34 8.27 -13.18 9.11
N ALA A 35 8.20 -13.82 10.28
CA ALA A 35 8.43 -15.26 10.43
C ALA A 35 7.14 -16.10 10.52
N LEU A 36 5.99 -15.48 10.26
CA LEU A 36 4.68 -16.07 10.50
C LEU A 36 3.95 -16.36 9.18
N ASP A 37 3.13 -17.42 9.22
CA ASP A 37 2.11 -17.67 8.21
C ASP A 37 1.01 -16.57 8.26
N PRO A 38 0.15 -16.46 7.25
CA PRO A 38 -0.87 -15.41 7.20
C PRO A 38 -1.79 -15.35 8.44
N VAL A 39 -2.12 -16.52 9.00
CA VAL A 39 -2.97 -16.60 10.21
C VAL A 39 -2.21 -16.06 11.42
N GLY A 40 -1.00 -16.54 11.64
CA GLY A 40 -0.15 -16.10 12.75
C GLY A 40 0.21 -14.62 12.68
N ARG A 41 0.43 -14.09 11.46
CA ARG A 41 0.65 -12.66 11.20
C ARG A 41 -0.57 -11.85 11.63
N LYS A 42 -1.77 -12.25 11.21
CA LYS A 42 -3.03 -11.61 11.62
C LYS A 42 -3.18 -11.57 13.14
N GLU A 43 -2.92 -12.69 13.82
CA GLU A 43 -3.03 -12.78 15.28
C GLU A 43 -2.10 -11.79 15.99
N ILE A 44 -0.84 -11.65 15.54
CA ILE A 44 0.10 -10.69 16.12
C ILE A 44 -0.38 -9.24 15.90
N LEU A 45 -0.79 -8.91 14.68
CA LEU A 45 -1.31 -7.57 14.39
C LEU A 45 -2.54 -7.25 15.24
N ASP A 46 -3.45 -8.21 15.43
CA ASP A 46 -4.63 -8.05 16.29
C ASP A 46 -4.25 -7.85 17.77
N ILE A 47 -3.17 -8.47 18.25
CA ILE A 47 -2.62 -8.23 19.60
C ILE A 47 -2.07 -6.81 19.69
N LEU A 48 -1.26 -6.38 18.73
CA LEU A 48 -0.68 -5.04 18.71
C LEU A 48 -1.77 -3.96 18.65
N MET A 49 -2.82 -4.19 17.87
CA MET A 49 -3.99 -3.30 17.85
C MET A 49 -4.73 -3.23 19.18
N LYS A 50 -4.89 -4.35 19.88
CA LYS A 50 -5.61 -4.39 21.18
C LYS A 50 -4.90 -3.61 22.29
N ILE A 51 -3.56 -3.52 22.26
CA ILE A 51 -2.79 -2.76 23.25
C ILE A 51 -2.65 -1.28 22.89
N LYS A 52 -3.08 -0.89 21.67
CA LYS A 52 -3.09 0.50 21.23
C LYS A 52 -3.92 1.35 22.20
N GLY A 53 -3.42 2.48 22.58
CA GLY A 53 -4.04 3.36 23.59
C GLY A 53 -3.53 3.16 25.02
N THR A 54 -2.98 1.98 25.36
CA THR A 54 -2.32 1.73 26.67
C THR A 54 -0.80 1.65 26.55
N THR A 55 -0.31 1.14 25.43
CA THR A 55 1.11 0.96 25.13
C THR A 55 1.44 1.65 23.82
N THR A 56 2.47 2.49 23.79
CA THR A 56 3.04 2.98 22.53
C THR A 56 3.83 1.85 21.89
N VAL A 57 3.49 1.53 20.63
CA VAL A 57 4.17 0.47 19.89
C VAL A 57 4.99 1.07 18.76
N ILE A 58 6.27 0.74 18.72
CA ILE A 58 7.16 1.01 17.58
C ILE A 58 7.58 -0.34 17.02
N PHE A 59 7.38 -0.55 15.72
CA PHE A 59 7.88 -1.76 15.09
C PHE A 59 8.48 -1.46 13.71
N SER A 60 9.53 -2.21 13.38
CA SER A 60 10.09 -2.22 12.03
C SER A 60 9.39 -3.29 11.19
N THR A 61 9.19 -3.03 9.92
CA THR A 61 8.72 -4.03 8.97
C THR A 61 9.02 -3.62 7.53
N HIS A 62 9.23 -4.61 6.66
CA HIS A 62 9.26 -4.44 5.21
C HIS A 62 7.90 -4.78 4.57
N ILE A 63 6.90 -5.15 5.39
CA ILE A 63 5.58 -5.58 4.92
C ILE A 63 4.62 -4.39 4.99
N LEU A 64 4.47 -3.68 3.88
CA LEU A 64 3.72 -2.42 3.82
C LEU A 64 2.23 -2.58 4.19
N SER A 65 1.62 -3.72 3.87
CA SER A 65 0.23 -4.01 4.27
C SER A 65 0.03 -4.13 5.79
N ASP A 66 1.07 -4.44 6.58
CA ASP A 66 0.99 -4.39 8.04
C ASP A 66 0.97 -2.94 8.52
N VAL A 67 1.79 -2.09 7.88
CA VAL A 67 1.83 -0.66 8.17
C VAL A 67 0.47 -0.02 7.93
N GLU A 68 -0.12 -0.25 6.75
CA GLU A 68 -1.45 0.29 6.40
C GLU A 68 -2.54 -0.15 7.37
N ARG A 69 -2.42 -1.37 7.88
CA ARG A 69 -3.43 -1.97 8.74
C ARG A 69 -3.44 -1.40 10.16
N ILE A 70 -2.27 -1.15 10.76
CA ILE A 70 -2.20 -0.87 12.20
C ILE A 70 -1.47 0.41 12.59
N CYS A 71 -0.70 1.05 11.69
CA CYS A 71 0.08 2.23 12.04
C CYS A 71 -0.74 3.51 12.00
N ASP A 72 -0.53 4.39 12.99
CA ASP A 72 -1.02 5.77 12.96
C ASP A 72 -0.02 6.69 12.27
N ARG A 73 1.27 6.43 12.48
CA ARG A 73 2.40 7.19 11.94
C ARG A 73 3.45 6.24 11.40
N VAL A 74 4.14 6.67 10.37
CA VAL A 74 5.17 5.91 9.67
C VAL A 74 6.43 6.76 9.53
N ALA A 75 7.59 6.12 9.59
CA ALA A 75 8.87 6.71 9.20
C ALA A 75 9.57 5.76 8.24
N VAL A 76 9.96 6.27 7.07
CA VAL A 76 10.74 5.52 6.08
C VAL A 76 12.22 5.81 6.30
N LEU A 77 12.98 4.74 6.58
CA LEU A 77 14.42 4.80 6.74
C LEU A 77 15.10 4.50 5.41
N HIS A 78 15.96 5.41 4.96
CA HIS A 78 16.76 5.23 3.75
C HIS A 78 18.17 5.77 3.97
N ARG A 79 19.19 5.01 3.56
CA ARG A 79 20.63 5.37 3.67
C ARG A 79 21.05 5.92 5.05
N GLY A 80 20.49 5.33 6.12
CA GLY A 80 20.82 5.71 7.52
C GLY A 80 20.12 6.96 8.03
N GLY A 81 19.20 7.56 7.27
CA GLY A 81 18.38 8.70 7.67
C GLY A 81 16.89 8.44 7.56
N ILE A 82 16.09 9.30 8.18
CA ILE A 82 14.64 9.33 7.98
C ILE A 82 14.37 10.12 6.70
N ALA A 83 13.93 9.43 5.65
CA ALA A 83 13.61 10.04 4.36
C ALA A 83 12.24 10.75 4.39
N VAL A 84 11.26 10.13 5.02
CA VAL A 84 9.92 10.72 5.23
C VAL A 84 9.32 10.20 6.53
N SER A 85 8.53 11.03 7.21
CA SER A 85 7.77 10.61 8.38
C SER A 85 6.48 11.41 8.50
N GLY A 86 5.41 10.76 8.94
CA GLY A 86 4.09 11.37 9.10
C GLY A 86 3.00 10.34 9.34
N THR A 87 1.77 10.77 9.36
CA THR A 87 0.60 9.89 9.25
C THR A 87 0.47 9.38 7.82
N LEU A 88 -0.21 8.25 7.62
CA LEU A 88 -0.46 7.73 6.27
C LEU A 88 -1.15 8.75 5.35
N PRO A 89 -2.21 9.48 5.79
CA PRO A 89 -2.82 10.53 4.98
C PRO A 89 -1.85 11.67 4.62
N GLU A 90 -1.01 12.13 5.58
CA GLU A 90 -0.01 13.18 5.31
C GLU A 90 1.00 12.73 4.25
N ILE A 91 1.50 11.50 4.37
CA ILE A 91 2.48 10.95 3.42
C ILE A 91 1.85 10.76 2.05
N ARG A 92 0.62 10.24 1.97
CA ARG A 92 -0.13 10.11 0.71
C ARG A 92 -0.35 11.46 0.04
N ALA A 93 -0.73 12.48 0.80
CA ALA A 93 -0.95 13.84 0.27
C ALA A 93 0.33 14.50 -0.28
N LEU A 94 1.50 14.18 0.29
CA LEU A 94 2.79 14.76 -0.13
C LEU A 94 3.40 14.07 -1.35
N HIS A 95 3.24 12.76 -1.45
CA HIS A 95 3.96 11.93 -2.42
C HIS A 95 3.02 11.13 -3.34
N GLY A 96 1.73 11.09 -3.03
CA GLY A 96 0.79 10.28 -3.78
C GLY A 96 0.28 11.00 -5.03
N ARG A 97 0.38 10.34 -6.17
CA ARG A 97 -0.41 10.69 -7.34
C ARG A 97 -1.59 9.73 -7.40
N ASP A 98 -2.79 10.30 -7.38
CA ASP A 98 -3.98 9.49 -7.66
C ASP A 98 -3.83 8.84 -9.04
N SER A 99 -4.39 7.66 -9.19
CA SER A 99 -4.34 6.92 -10.45
C SER A 99 -5.74 6.46 -10.82
N LEU A 100 -6.01 6.41 -12.11
CA LEU A 100 -7.25 5.87 -12.65
C LEU A 100 -6.97 4.54 -13.33
N LEU A 101 -7.47 3.45 -12.75
CA LEU A 101 -7.43 2.12 -13.33
C LEU A 101 -8.63 1.93 -14.27
N LEU A 102 -8.34 1.49 -15.49
CA LEU A 102 -9.32 1.01 -16.44
C LEU A 102 -9.00 -0.44 -16.78
N GLU A 103 -9.98 -1.33 -16.68
CA GLU A 103 -9.89 -2.72 -17.12
C GLU A 103 -10.78 -2.93 -18.35
N PHE A 104 -10.24 -3.51 -19.39
CA PHE A 104 -10.91 -3.72 -20.66
C PHE A 104 -11.18 -5.21 -20.93
N SER A 105 -12.10 -5.50 -21.85
CA SER A 105 -12.44 -6.87 -22.24
C SER A 105 -11.30 -7.55 -23.00
N GLY A 106 -10.50 -6.77 -23.74
CA GLY A 106 -9.40 -7.31 -24.55
C GLY A 106 -8.37 -6.25 -24.97
N CYS A 107 -7.28 -6.72 -25.57
CA CYS A 107 -6.18 -5.87 -26.04
C CYS A 107 -6.58 -4.92 -27.17
N ASP A 108 -7.57 -5.27 -27.98
CA ASP A 108 -8.03 -4.44 -29.09
C ASP A 108 -8.78 -3.20 -28.57
N ASP A 109 -9.57 -3.37 -27.50
CA ASP A 109 -10.26 -2.25 -26.83
C ASP A 109 -9.25 -1.24 -26.28
N ILE A 110 -8.18 -1.71 -25.61
CA ILE A 110 -7.12 -0.84 -25.10
C ILE A 110 -6.45 -0.06 -26.23
N ARG A 111 -6.10 -0.73 -27.33
CA ARG A 111 -5.44 -0.09 -28.48
C ARG A 111 -6.33 0.98 -29.11
N THR A 112 -7.60 0.66 -29.30
CA THR A 112 -8.57 1.60 -29.87
C THR A 112 -8.78 2.80 -28.93
N PHE A 113 -8.89 2.55 -27.64
CA PHE A 113 -9.04 3.59 -26.63
C PHE A 113 -7.78 4.47 -26.52
N ALA A 114 -6.59 3.87 -26.50
CA ALA A 114 -5.32 4.60 -26.43
C ALA A 114 -5.05 5.48 -27.67
N ALA A 115 -5.59 5.13 -28.81
CA ALA A 115 -5.47 5.93 -30.04
C ALA A 115 -6.41 7.15 -30.09
N ASN A 116 -7.35 7.28 -29.14
CA ASN A 116 -8.25 8.42 -29.08
C ASN A 116 -7.50 9.72 -28.75
N GLU A 117 -7.83 10.82 -29.44
CA GLU A 117 -7.19 12.14 -29.29
C GLU A 117 -7.23 12.69 -27.87
N GLN A 118 -8.25 12.33 -27.06
CA GLN A 118 -8.37 12.72 -25.66
C GLN A 118 -7.35 11.98 -24.78
N ILE A 119 -6.96 10.77 -25.15
CA ILE A 119 -6.12 9.87 -24.37
C ILE A 119 -4.64 9.99 -24.74
N VAL A 120 -4.30 10.19 -26.01
CA VAL A 120 -2.91 10.33 -26.48
C VAL A 120 -2.06 11.27 -25.59
N PRO A 121 -2.52 12.46 -25.16
CA PRO A 121 -1.72 13.33 -24.29
C PRO A 121 -1.50 12.79 -22.88
N LEU A 122 -2.23 11.76 -22.45
CA LEU A 122 -2.13 11.15 -21.13
C LEU A 122 -1.18 9.95 -21.12
N LEU A 123 -0.80 9.43 -22.28
CA LEU A 123 -0.01 8.19 -22.41
C LEU A 123 1.39 8.29 -21.84
N GLU A 124 1.98 9.48 -21.77
CA GLU A 124 3.31 9.70 -21.20
C GLU A 124 3.40 9.28 -19.72
N HIS A 125 2.28 9.34 -19.02
CA HIS A 125 2.16 8.98 -17.60
C HIS A 125 1.20 7.80 -17.38
N THR A 126 1.17 6.86 -18.32
CA THR A 126 0.24 5.74 -18.32
C THR A 126 0.99 4.41 -18.34
N GLU A 127 0.63 3.53 -17.43
CA GLU A 127 1.07 2.13 -17.47
C GLU A 127 0.02 1.29 -18.21
N MET A 128 0.47 0.50 -19.19
CA MET A 128 -0.40 -0.42 -19.92
C MET A 128 0.05 -1.84 -19.70
N LYS A 129 -0.90 -2.70 -19.33
CA LYS A 129 -0.79 -4.15 -19.28
C LYS A 129 -1.77 -4.77 -20.27
N GLU A 130 -1.83 -6.09 -20.35
CA GLU A 130 -2.65 -6.79 -21.36
C GLU A 130 -4.12 -6.32 -21.43
N ARG A 131 -4.74 -6.05 -20.29
CA ARG A 131 -6.15 -5.62 -20.18
C ARG A 131 -6.37 -4.41 -19.30
N GLU A 132 -5.30 -3.89 -18.70
CA GLU A 132 -5.36 -2.80 -17.75
C GLU A 132 -4.61 -1.59 -18.27
N MET A 133 -5.17 -0.42 -18.03
CA MET A 133 -4.55 0.88 -18.25
C MET A 133 -4.62 1.67 -16.96
N ILE A 134 -3.49 2.14 -16.46
CA ILE A 134 -3.39 2.94 -15.24
C ILE A 134 -2.87 4.33 -15.63
N LEU A 135 -3.75 5.32 -15.54
CA LEU A 135 -3.42 6.71 -15.83
C LEU A 135 -3.03 7.42 -14.52
N HIS A 136 -1.85 8.04 -14.51
CA HIS A 136 -1.35 8.82 -13.38
C HIS A 136 -1.45 10.31 -13.68
N GLY A 137 -1.79 11.12 -12.67
CA GLY A 137 -1.83 12.56 -12.84
C GLY A 137 -2.13 13.32 -11.56
N THR A 138 -1.99 14.65 -11.62
CA THR A 138 -2.24 15.56 -10.49
C THR A 138 -3.67 16.11 -10.48
N ASP A 139 -4.34 16.16 -11.64
CA ASP A 139 -5.73 16.61 -11.79
C ASP A 139 -6.58 15.43 -12.27
N MET A 140 -6.98 14.60 -11.32
CA MET A 140 -7.73 13.39 -11.61
C MET A 140 -9.14 13.67 -12.14
N ASN A 141 -9.76 14.77 -11.72
CA ASN A 141 -11.06 15.18 -12.28
C ASN A 141 -10.96 15.44 -13.79
N ARG A 142 -9.94 16.16 -14.22
CA ARG A 142 -9.70 16.43 -15.64
C ARG A 142 -9.41 15.14 -16.42
N ILE A 143 -8.63 14.24 -15.85
CA ILE A 143 -8.34 12.93 -16.46
C ILE A 143 -9.62 12.12 -16.61
N GLN A 144 -10.43 12.02 -15.55
CA GLN A 144 -11.70 11.30 -15.60
C GLN A 144 -12.64 11.85 -16.67
N HIS A 145 -12.78 13.17 -16.79
CA HIS A 145 -13.61 13.78 -17.83
C HIS A 145 -13.14 13.41 -19.24
N ARG A 146 -11.82 13.44 -19.50
CA ARG A 146 -11.27 13.02 -20.80
C ARG A 146 -11.51 11.54 -21.07
N VAL A 147 -11.28 10.69 -20.06
CA VAL A 147 -11.52 9.25 -20.16
C VAL A 147 -12.99 8.97 -20.49
N ILE A 148 -13.94 9.59 -19.79
CA ILE A 148 -15.37 9.42 -20.03
C ILE A 148 -15.75 9.86 -21.46
N ALA A 149 -15.22 10.99 -21.92
CA ALA A 149 -15.44 11.47 -23.27
C ALA A 149 -14.91 10.47 -24.32
N ALA A 150 -13.67 9.99 -24.14
CA ALA A 150 -13.07 9.00 -25.05
C ALA A 150 -13.82 7.66 -25.07
N LEU A 151 -14.30 7.19 -23.91
CA LEU A 151 -15.13 5.98 -23.83
C LEU A 151 -16.45 6.13 -24.61
N ALA A 152 -17.09 7.31 -24.49
CA ALA A 152 -18.30 7.62 -25.21
C ALA A 152 -18.08 7.70 -26.74
N GLU A 153 -16.98 8.33 -27.19
CA GLU A 153 -16.62 8.45 -28.61
C GLU A 153 -16.27 7.09 -29.23
N THR A 154 -15.47 6.29 -28.53
CA THR A 154 -15.04 4.96 -29.02
C THR A 154 -16.12 3.90 -28.84
N LYS A 155 -17.18 4.18 -28.08
CA LYS A 155 -18.24 3.22 -27.69
C LYS A 155 -17.69 1.99 -26.97
N ILE A 156 -16.54 2.13 -26.30
CA ILE A 156 -15.93 1.08 -25.50
C ILE A 156 -16.45 1.18 -24.07
N CYS A 157 -16.87 0.05 -23.51
CA CYS A 157 -17.29 -0.06 -22.12
C CYS A 157 -16.21 -0.82 -21.34
N PRO A 158 -15.46 -0.18 -20.44
CA PRO A 158 -14.51 -0.87 -19.60
C PRO A 158 -15.24 -1.81 -18.62
N LEU A 159 -14.61 -2.92 -18.28
CA LEU A 159 -15.12 -3.85 -17.25
C LEU A 159 -15.04 -3.22 -15.85
N LYS A 160 -14.02 -2.36 -15.64
CA LYS A 160 -13.78 -1.67 -14.39
C LYS A 160 -13.21 -0.28 -14.65
N MET A 161 -13.66 0.69 -13.86
CA MET A 161 -13.09 2.02 -13.77
C MET A 161 -13.01 2.37 -12.28
N GLU A 162 -11.79 2.53 -11.77
CA GLU A 162 -11.56 2.72 -10.34
C GLU A 162 -10.51 3.81 -10.11
N LEU A 163 -10.85 4.77 -9.25
CA LEU A 163 -9.89 5.74 -8.74
C LEU A 163 -9.05 5.05 -7.64
N MET A 164 -7.78 4.86 -7.91
CA MET A 164 -6.86 4.24 -6.97
C MET A 164 -6.14 5.31 -6.16
N GLU A 165 -6.20 5.17 -4.85
CA GLU A 165 -5.30 5.92 -3.96
C GLU A 165 -3.86 5.39 -4.09
N PRO A 166 -2.85 6.26 -3.91
CA PRO A 166 -1.47 5.83 -3.94
C PRO A 166 -1.20 4.78 -2.86
N THR A 167 -0.65 3.65 -3.28
CA THR A 167 -0.22 2.61 -2.34
C THR A 167 1.05 3.05 -1.62
N LEU A 168 1.26 2.57 -0.39
CA LEU A 168 2.52 2.80 0.32
C LEU A 168 3.73 2.25 -0.47
N GLU A 169 3.52 1.23 -1.29
CA GLU A 169 4.56 0.63 -2.12
C GLU A 169 5.06 1.61 -3.17
N ASN A 170 4.16 2.31 -3.86
CA ASN A 170 4.50 3.34 -4.84
C ASN A 170 5.20 4.53 -4.17
N LEU A 171 4.68 4.96 -3.00
CA LEU A 171 5.28 6.02 -2.20
C LEU A 171 6.69 5.65 -1.73
N PHE A 172 6.88 4.41 -1.26
CA PHE A 172 8.20 3.92 -0.86
C PHE A 172 9.20 3.95 -2.02
N LEU A 173 8.79 3.49 -3.21
CA LEU A 173 9.63 3.50 -4.41
C LEU A 173 10.02 4.91 -4.87
N GLU A 174 9.15 5.90 -4.67
CA GLU A 174 9.46 7.31 -4.97
C GLU A 174 10.48 7.90 -3.99
N VAL A 175 10.34 7.59 -2.71
CA VAL A 175 11.20 8.12 -1.62
C VAL A 175 12.60 7.51 -1.65
N VAL A 176 12.75 6.28 -2.18
CA VAL A 176 14.01 5.51 -2.17
C VAL A 176 14.81 5.69 -3.47
N LYS A 177 14.26 6.35 -4.49
CA LYS A 177 15.00 6.74 -5.70
C LYS A 177 15.98 7.86 -5.41
#